data_a16d098db070b82ae54ddc8e8de31fee
#
_entry.id   a16d098db070b82ae54ddc8e8de31fee
#
_cell.length_a   1.000
_cell.length_b   1.000
_cell.length_c   1.000
_cell.angle_alpha   90.00
_cell.angle_beta   90.00
_cell.angle_gamma   90.00
#
_symmetry.space_group_name_H-M   'P 1'
#
loop_
_entity.id
_entity.type
_entity.pdbx_description
1 polymer ?
#
loop_
_entity_poly.entity_id
_entity_poly.type
_entity_poly.pdbx_seq_one_letter_code
_entity_poly.pdbx_strand_id
1 'polypeptide(L)'
;SLSLRKTKTDRVDARTIAAMLLSDAGLKPYTDTVYHNEELKSLTRYRFDKVKERAKLKSSVSRLVCILFPELEKLTPTLHMPSVYALLDEFPGAKQIAEANLTHLKAILHNASKGRYNRDKAIDIRESARASIGAVMPAKSLELRHTIRLIRELDAEIEDIEAAIQSIMNEMHSPI
;
A
#
# COMPACT_ATOMS: atom_id res chain seq x y z
N SER A 1 -3.33 7.09 19.84
CA SER A 1 -4.49 6.38 19.26
C SER A 1 -5.30 7.26 18.31
N LEU A 2 -5.30 8.57 18.51
CA LEU A 2 -6.03 9.54 17.69
C LEU A 2 -5.41 9.78 16.32
N SER A 3 -4.09 9.61 16.18
CA SER A 3 -3.40 9.79 14.90
C SER A 3 -3.72 8.69 13.87
N LEU A 4 -4.02 7.50 14.33
CA LEU A 4 -4.42 6.38 13.48
C LEU A 4 -5.81 6.57 12.86
N ARG A 5 -6.67 7.33 13.52
CA ARG A 5 -7.99 7.67 13.01
C ARG A 5 -7.95 8.71 11.90
N LYS A 6 -6.98 9.59 11.95
CA LYS A 6 -6.83 10.66 10.98
C LYS A 6 -6.51 10.13 9.58
N THR A 7 -5.64 9.12 9.49
CA THR A 7 -5.34 8.46 8.22
C THR A 7 -6.51 7.67 7.64
N LYS A 8 -7.41 7.20 8.49
CA LYS A 8 -8.64 6.52 8.04
C LYS A 8 -9.75 7.48 7.64
N THR A 9 -9.78 8.67 8.24
CA THR A 9 -10.78 9.69 7.90
C THR A 9 -10.53 10.35 6.55
N ASP A 10 -9.30 10.31 6.07
CA ASP A 10 -8.95 10.81 4.74
C ASP A 10 -9.33 9.82 3.63
N ARG A 11 -9.65 8.57 3.98
CA ARG A 11 -10.09 7.55 3.04
C ARG A 11 -11.59 7.39 3.09
N VAL A 12 -12.19 7.50 1.94
CA VAL A 12 -13.62 7.23 1.77
C VAL A 12 -13.84 5.73 1.84
N ASP A 13 -14.55 5.24 2.83
CA ASP A 13 -14.91 3.85 2.95
C ASP A 13 -16.31 3.55 2.37
N ALA A 14 -16.61 2.28 2.15
CA ALA A 14 -17.88 1.86 1.56
C ALA A 14 -19.10 2.23 2.41
N ARG A 15 -18.93 2.29 3.74
CA ARG A 15 -20.02 2.67 4.66
C ARG A 15 -20.36 4.16 4.55
N THR A 16 -19.33 4.99 4.48
CA THR A 16 -19.50 6.43 4.29
C THR A 16 -20.21 6.72 2.98
N ILE A 17 -19.80 6.07 1.90
CA ILE A 17 -20.44 6.20 0.59
C ILE A 17 -21.91 5.75 0.64
N ALA A 18 -22.19 4.60 1.24
CA ALA A 18 -23.54 4.08 1.37
C ALA A 18 -24.44 5.01 2.21
N ALA A 19 -23.93 5.52 3.32
CA ALA A 19 -24.66 6.48 4.16
C ALA A 19 -25.00 7.76 3.40
N MET A 20 -24.07 8.26 2.59
CA MET A 20 -24.30 9.45 1.77
C MET A 20 -25.32 9.20 0.66
N LEU A 21 -25.28 8.06 -0.01
CA LEU A 21 -26.27 7.69 -1.01
C LEU A 21 -27.70 7.61 -0.45
N LEU A 22 -27.83 7.19 0.82
CA LEU A 22 -29.10 7.12 1.51
C LEU A 22 -29.59 8.48 2.02
N SER A 23 -28.68 9.34 2.48
CA SER A 23 -29.03 10.62 3.10
C SER A 23 -29.37 11.72 2.09
N ASP A 24 -28.91 11.62 0.86
CA ASP A 24 -28.98 12.70 -0.14
C ASP A 24 -30.21 12.65 -1.04
N ALA A 25 -31.13 11.72 -0.83
CA ALA A 25 -32.28 11.47 -1.68
C ALA A 25 -33.30 12.64 -1.78
N GLY A 26 -33.07 13.75 -1.13
CA GLY A 26 -33.99 14.88 -1.15
C GLY A 26 -33.40 16.27 -1.29
N LEU A 27 -32.07 16.39 -1.42
CA LEU A 27 -31.37 17.67 -1.25
C LEU A 27 -30.95 18.35 -2.56
N LYS A 28 -31.04 17.69 -3.71
CA LYS A 28 -30.65 18.22 -5.03
C LYS A 28 -31.65 17.86 -6.12
N PRO A 29 -31.65 18.58 -7.26
CA PRO A 29 -32.47 18.19 -8.40
C PRO A 29 -32.28 16.70 -8.75
N TYR A 30 -33.37 16.02 -9.06
CA TYR A 30 -33.40 14.58 -9.31
C TYR A 30 -32.31 14.11 -10.30
N THR A 31 -32.10 14.87 -11.37
CA THR A 31 -31.13 14.53 -12.42
C THR A 31 -29.69 14.55 -11.90
N ASP A 32 -29.31 15.52 -11.07
CA ASP A 32 -27.98 15.62 -10.51
C ASP A 32 -27.73 14.54 -9.47
N THR A 33 -28.73 14.23 -8.65
CA THR A 33 -28.66 13.15 -7.66
C THR A 33 -28.48 11.80 -8.33
N VAL A 34 -29.22 11.50 -9.39
CA VAL A 34 -29.09 10.26 -10.14
C VAL A 34 -27.70 10.13 -10.76
N TYR A 35 -27.21 11.20 -11.39
CA TYR A 35 -25.85 11.24 -11.97
C TYR A 35 -24.78 10.96 -10.91
N HIS A 36 -24.80 11.70 -9.81
CA HIS A 36 -23.83 11.53 -8.73
C HIS A 36 -23.88 10.11 -8.14
N ASN A 37 -25.07 9.57 -7.94
CA ASN A 37 -25.23 8.22 -7.41
C ASN A 37 -24.65 7.16 -8.34
N GLU A 38 -24.85 7.27 -9.64
CA GLU A 38 -24.30 6.33 -10.62
C GLU A 38 -22.77 6.42 -10.70
N GLU A 39 -22.21 7.63 -10.66
CA GLU A 39 -20.78 7.84 -10.62
C GLU A 39 -20.16 7.25 -9.35
N LEU A 40 -20.78 7.49 -8.18
CA LEU A 40 -20.30 6.93 -6.92
C LEU A 40 -20.35 5.40 -6.89
N LYS A 41 -21.40 4.81 -7.44
CA LYS A 41 -21.49 3.34 -7.57
C LYS A 41 -20.38 2.79 -8.45
N SER A 42 -20.14 3.43 -9.58
CA SER A 42 -19.10 3.05 -10.53
C SER A 42 -17.70 3.11 -9.89
N LEU A 43 -17.38 4.22 -9.25
CA LEU A 43 -16.09 4.42 -8.58
C LEU A 43 -15.92 3.49 -7.39
N THR A 44 -16.97 3.24 -6.63
CA THR A 44 -16.94 2.32 -5.49
C THR A 44 -16.62 0.89 -5.91
N ARG A 45 -17.25 0.42 -6.98
CA ARG A 45 -16.99 -0.91 -7.56
C ARG A 45 -15.56 -0.99 -8.09
N TYR A 46 -15.13 0.03 -8.80
CA TYR A 46 -13.77 0.10 -9.35
C TYR A 46 -12.73 0.09 -8.24
N ARG A 47 -12.93 0.89 -7.18
CA ARG A 47 -12.08 0.86 -6.00
C ARG A 47 -12.01 -0.52 -5.35
N PHE A 48 -13.15 -1.16 -5.18
CA PHE A 48 -13.23 -2.51 -4.62
C PHE A 48 -12.40 -3.50 -5.43
N ASP A 49 -12.49 -3.48 -6.74
CA ASP A 49 -11.73 -4.37 -7.62
C ASP A 49 -10.23 -4.12 -7.50
N LYS A 50 -9.79 -2.85 -7.46
CA LYS A 50 -8.38 -2.49 -7.28
C LYS A 50 -7.83 -2.92 -5.92
N VAL A 51 -8.58 -2.74 -4.85
CA VAL A 51 -8.20 -3.19 -3.51
C VAL A 51 -8.07 -4.72 -3.47
N LYS A 52 -8.98 -5.43 -4.10
CA LYS A 52 -8.94 -6.89 -4.20
C LYS A 52 -7.72 -7.38 -4.98
N GLU A 53 -7.42 -6.73 -6.09
CA GLU A 53 -6.22 -7.00 -6.90
C GLU A 53 -4.93 -6.75 -6.09
N ARG A 54 -4.85 -5.63 -5.37
CA ARG A 54 -3.73 -5.34 -4.48
C ARG A 54 -3.56 -6.39 -3.40
N ALA A 55 -4.64 -6.88 -2.80
CA ALA A 55 -4.57 -7.94 -1.79
C ALA A 55 -3.95 -9.23 -2.32
N LYS A 56 -4.27 -9.60 -3.56
CA LYS A 56 -3.64 -10.76 -4.23
C LYS A 56 -2.14 -10.55 -4.41
N LEU A 57 -1.73 -9.36 -4.83
CA LEU A 57 -0.31 -9.04 -5.01
C LEU A 57 0.44 -9.02 -3.67
N LYS A 58 -0.17 -8.53 -2.60
CA LYS A 58 0.42 -8.60 -1.25
C LYS A 58 0.65 -10.05 -0.81
N SER A 59 -0.29 -10.94 -1.08
CA SER A 59 -0.11 -12.37 -0.81
C SER A 59 1.06 -12.96 -1.61
N SER A 60 1.23 -12.52 -2.85
CA SER A 60 2.37 -12.91 -3.68
C SER A 60 3.70 -12.43 -3.10
N VAL A 61 3.75 -11.18 -2.60
CA VAL A 61 4.95 -10.65 -1.92
C VAL A 61 5.30 -11.53 -0.71
N SER A 62 4.32 -11.85 0.14
CA SER A 62 4.55 -12.68 1.32
C SER A 62 5.11 -14.06 0.94
N ARG A 63 4.57 -14.68 -0.09
CA ARG A 63 5.05 -15.98 -0.61
C ARG A 63 6.48 -15.87 -1.15
N LEU A 64 6.79 -14.84 -1.92
CA LEU A 64 8.12 -14.64 -2.50
C LEU A 64 9.17 -14.34 -1.43
N VAL A 65 8.82 -13.54 -0.42
CA VAL A 65 9.71 -13.27 0.71
C VAL A 65 9.97 -14.53 1.52
N CYS A 66 8.96 -15.37 1.71
CA CYS A 66 9.13 -16.67 2.38
C CYS A 66 10.17 -17.56 1.65
N ILE A 67 10.27 -17.46 0.33
CA ILE A 67 11.27 -18.20 -0.46
C ILE A 67 12.64 -17.53 -0.37
N LEU A 68 12.70 -16.21 -0.51
CA LEU A 68 13.95 -15.46 -0.72
C LEU A 68 14.60 -14.93 0.57
N PHE A 69 13.79 -14.58 1.56
CA PHE A 69 14.27 -14.06 2.83
C PHE A 69 13.21 -14.26 3.93
N PRO A 70 12.99 -15.51 4.37
CA PRO A 70 11.91 -15.83 5.32
C PRO A 70 12.05 -15.12 6.67
N GLU A 71 13.24 -14.79 7.11
CA GLU A 71 13.50 -14.17 8.40
C GLU A 71 13.06 -12.70 8.46
N LEU A 72 12.88 -12.05 7.29
CA LEU A 72 12.52 -10.63 7.23
C LEU A 72 11.18 -10.33 7.92
N GLU A 73 10.23 -11.22 7.82
CA GLU A 73 8.90 -11.05 8.40
C GLU A 73 8.94 -10.82 9.92
N LYS A 74 9.90 -11.42 10.60
CA LYS A 74 10.07 -11.30 12.05
C LYS A 74 10.76 -10.00 12.48
N LEU A 75 11.41 -9.32 11.55
CA LEU A 75 12.17 -8.10 11.83
C LEU A 75 11.33 -6.83 11.70
N THR A 76 10.14 -6.94 11.16
CA THR A 76 9.25 -5.81 10.90
C THR A 76 7.83 -6.13 11.35
N PRO A 77 7.02 -5.12 11.71
CA PRO A 77 5.62 -5.35 12.09
C PRO A 77 4.79 -5.97 10.98
N THR A 78 5.11 -5.66 9.74
CA THR A 78 4.50 -6.21 8.52
C THR A 78 5.49 -6.10 7.37
N LEU A 79 5.37 -6.98 6.39
CA LEU A 79 6.12 -6.84 5.12
C LEU A 79 5.55 -5.72 4.24
N HIS A 80 4.27 -5.38 4.44
CA HIS A 80 3.54 -4.46 3.57
C HIS A 80 3.62 -3.01 4.07
N MET A 81 4.85 -2.51 4.13
CA MET A 81 5.12 -1.15 4.55
C MET A 81 6.16 -0.49 3.61
N PRO A 82 6.13 0.85 3.48
CA PRO A 82 6.98 1.53 2.52
C PRO A 82 8.48 1.22 2.65
N SER A 83 8.99 1.09 3.87
CA SER A 83 10.41 0.80 4.13
C SER A 83 10.82 -0.59 3.64
N VAL A 84 9.98 -1.60 3.85
CA VAL A 84 10.22 -2.97 3.38
C VAL A 84 10.16 -3.02 1.84
N TYR A 85 9.17 -2.37 1.25
CA TYR A 85 9.02 -2.33 -0.20
C TYR A 85 10.18 -1.58 -0.87
N ALA A 86 10.64 -0.48 -0.29
CA ALA A 86 11.82 0.23 -0.79
C ALA A 86 13.08 -0.63 -0.73
N LEU A 87 13.27 -1.36 0.37
CA LEU A 87 14.37 -2.31 0.53
C LEU A 87 14.35 -3.41 -0.52
N LEU A 88 13.20 -4.07 -0.67
CA LEU A 88 13.05 -5.21 -1.58
C LEU A 88 13.00 -4.81 -3.06
N ASP A 89 12.58 -3.61 -3.38
CA ASP A 89 12.67 -3.12 -4.77
C ASP A 89 14.12 -2.98 -5.21
N GLU A 90 15.02 -2.59 -4.34
CA GLU A 90 16.43 -2.43 -4.65
C GLU A 90 17.24 -3.72 -4.41
N PHE A 91 16.94 -4.44 -3.33
CA PHE A 91 17.62 -5.67 -2.93
C PHE A 91 16.59 -6.80 -2.76
N PRO A 92 16.15 -7.45 -3.84
CA PRO A 92 15.03 -8.38 -3.80
C PRO A 92 15.44 -9.81 -3.36
N GLY A 93 16.09 -9.92 -2.22
CA GLY A 93 16.48 -11.21 -1.64
C GLY A 93 17.52 -11.05 -0.54
N ALA A 94 17.68 -12.10 0.27
CA ALA A 94 18.64 -12.10 1.38
C ALA A 94 20.08 -11.92 0.89
N LYS A 95 20.46 -12.58 -0.19
CA LYS A 95 21.82 -12.49 -0.74
C LYS A 95 22.19 -11.05 -1.10
N GLN A 96 21.32 -10.35 -1.83
CA GLN A 96 21.55 -8.98 -2.24
C GLN A 96 21.66 -8.04 -1.02
N ILE A 97 20.82 -8.23 0.00
CA ILE A 97 20.87 -7.45 1.23
C ILE A 97 22.16 -7.74 2.01
N ALA A 98 22.56 -9.00 2.10
CA ALA A 98 23.78 -9.42 2.79
C ALA A 98 25.06 -8.78 2.21
N GLU A 99 25.07 -8.58 0.89
CA GLU A 99 26.19 -8.00 0.15
C GLU A 99 26.09 -6.48 0.01
N ALA A 100 24.98 -5.87 0.43
CA ALA A 100 24.74 -4.45 0.25
C ALA A 100 25.60 -3.59 1.20
N ASN A 101 25.90 -2.38 0.74
CA ASN A 101 26.57 -1.37 1.57
C ASN A 101 25.63 -0.93 2.70
N LEU A 102 26.15 -0.94 3.93
CA LEU A 102 25.36 -0.59 5.13
C LEU A 102 24.83 0.84 5.09
N THR A 103 25.62 1.78 4.62
CA THR A 103 25.23 3.19 4.51
C THR A 103 24.05 3.34 3.54
N HIS A 104 24.07 2.60 2.45
CA HIS A 104 23.00 2.59 1.46
C HIS A 104 21.72 1.96 2.00
N LEU A 105 21.83 0.81 2.68
CA LEU A 105 20.69 0.18 3.37
C LEU A 105 20.06 1.12 4.39
N LYS A 106 20.89 1.77 5.20
CA LYS A 106 20.45 2.75 6.19
C LYS A 106 19.69 3.89 5.52
N ALA A 107 20.21 4.44 4.43
CA ALA A 107 19.57 5.54 3.72
C ALA A 107 18.20 5.17 3.18
N ILE A 108 18.07 4.00 2.56
CA ILE A 108 16.79 3.49 2.03
C ILE A 108 15.77 3.34 3.16
N LEU A 109 16.13 2.66 4.23
CA LEU A 109 15.25 2.41 5.36
C LEU A 109 14.84 3.70 6.08
N HIS A 110 15.79 4.60 6.30
CA HIS A 110 15.55 5.87 6.96
C HIS A 110 14.58 6.75 6.14
N ASN A 111 14.84 6.91 4.86
CA ASN A 111 14.04 7.74 3.97
C ASN A 111 12.62 7.18 3.81
N ALA A 112 12.49 5.89 3.57
CA ALA A 112 11.19 5.25 3.35
C ALA A 112 10.35 5.13 4.64
N SER A 113 10.98 5.08 5.80
CA SER A 113 10.31 5.04 7.11
C SER A 113 10.10 6.42 7.74
N LYS A 114 10.48 7.49 7.03
CA LYS A 114 10.44 8.87 7.55
C LYS A 114 11.23 9.01 8.86
N GLY A 115 12.40 8.42 8.90
CA GLY A 115 13.32 8.48 10.04
C GLY A 115 13.05 7.48 11.17
N ARG A 116 12.03 6.62 11.04
CA ARG A 116 11.73 5.61 12.07
C ARG A 116 12.81 4.54 12.18
N TYR A 117 13.33 4.08 11.04
CA TYR A 117 14.38 3.08 11.01
C TYR A 117 15.75 3.74 10.86
N ASN A 118 16.66 3.32 11.71
CA ASN A 118 18.00 3.84 11.81
C ASN A 118 19.06 2.78 11.44
N ARG A 119 20.32 3.08 11.75
CA ARG A 119 21.44 2.18 11.51
C ARG A 119 21.29 0.81 12.16
N ASP A 120 20.76 0.75 13.38
CA ASP A 120 20.59 -0.52 14.11
C ASP A 120 19.66 -1.44 13.39
N LYS A 121 18.57 -0.93 12.84
CA LYS A 121 17.63 -1.71 12.01
C LYS A 121 18.30 -2.22 10.74
N ALA A 122 19.11 -1.40 10.09
CA ALA A 122 19.84 -1.81 8.89
C ALA A 122 20.84 -2.91 9.20
N ILE A 123 21.54 -2.82 10.33
CA ILE A 123 22.46 -3.87 10.80
C ILE A 123 21.70 -5.17 11.07
N ASP A 124 20.61 -5.11 11.80
CA ASP A 124 19.79 -6.30 12.13
C ASP A 124 19.31 -7.01 10.87
N ILE A 125 18.81 -6.27 9.92
CA ILE A 125 18.33 -6.83 8.65
C ILE A 125 19.49 -7.46 7.86
N ARG A 126 20.62 -6.78 7.76
CA ARG A 126 21.78 -7.31 7.03
C ARG A 126 22.36 -8.57 7.68
N GLU A 127 22.50 -8.57 9.00
CA GLU A 127 22.98 -9.75 9.73
C GLU A 127 22.04 -10.94 9.60
N SER A 128 20.73 -10.70 9.66
CA SER A 128 19.73 -11.72 9.41
C SER A 128 19.80 -12.24 7.97
N ALA A 129 20.04 -11.36 7.01
CA ALA A 129 20.20 -11.73 5.61
C ALA A 129 21.45 -12.62 5.38
N ARG A 130 22.54 -12.31 6.07
CA ARG A 130 23.78 -13.12 6.01
C ARG A 130 23.59 -14.53 6.55
N ALA A 131 22.73 -14.70 7.55
CA ALA A 131 22.42 -15.98 8.17
C ALA A 131 21.16 -16.64 7.59
N SER A 132 20.58 -16.05 6.55
CA SER A 132 19.30 -16.50 6.01
C SER A 132 19.39 -17.88 5.35
N ILE A 133 18.34 -18.67 5.56
CA ILE A 133 18.13 -19.94 4.84
C ILE A 133 17.37 -19.74 3.52
N GLY A 134 17.07 -18.50 3.16
CA GLY A 134 16.36 -18.18 1.92
C GLY A 134 17.10 -18.66 0.67
N ALA A 135 16.34 -19.00 -0.35
CA ALA A 135 16.89 -19.46 -1.62
C ALA A 135 17.43 -18.29 -2.45
N VAL A 136 18.48 -18.55 -3.22
CA VAL A 136 18.99 -17.61 -4.22
C VAL A 136 18.34 -17.97 -5.56
N MET A 137 17.31 -17.22 -5.94
CA MET A 137 16.53 -17.47 -7.14
C MET A 137 16.30 -16.16 -7.92
N PRO A 138 17.18 -15.83 -8.87
CA PRO A 138 17.08 -14.55 -9.61
C PRO A 138 15.72 -14.31 -10.28
N ALA A 139 15.09 -15.39 -10.79
CA ALA A 139 13.76 -15.29 -11.38
C ALA A 139 12.69 -14.85 -10.35
N LYS A 140 12.76 -15.36 -9.13
CA LYS A 140 11.85 -14.99 -8.04
C LYS A 140 12.15 -13.59 -7.51
N SER A 141 13.41 -13.20 -7.50
CA SER A 141 13.82 -11.83 -7.16
C SER A 141 13.25 -10.82 -8.16
N LEU A 142 13.29 -11.13 -9.44
CA LEU A 142 12.69 -10.30 -10.48
C LEU A 142 11.16 -10.21 -10.31
N GLU A 143 10.51 -11.34 -10.06
CA GLU A 143 9.07 -11.41 -9.79
C GLU A 143 8.68 -10.56 -8.57
N LEU A 144 9.45 -10.65 -7.49
CA LEU A 144 9.22 -9.85 -6.28
C LEU A 144 9.30 -8.35 -6.57
N ARG A 145 10.34 -7.92 -7.28
CA ARG A 145 10.50 -6.50 -7.65
C ARG A 145 9.32 -6.00 -8.50
N HIS A 146 8.92 -6.77 -9.50
CA HIS A 146 7.78 -6.41 -10.35
C HIS A 146 6.45 -6.37 -9.56
N THR A 147 6.24 -7.32 -8.67
CA THR A 147 5.05 -7.37 -7.82
C THR A 147 4.95 -6.14 -6.92
N ILE A 148 6.05 -5.73 -6.31
CA ILE A 148 6.12 -4.50 -5.48
C ILE A 148 5.78 -3.26 -6.32
N ARG A 149 6.30 -3.16 -7.53
CA ARG A 149 6.02 -2.04 -8.43
C ARG A 149 4.56 -1.95 -8.81
N LEU A 150 3.94 -3.11 -9.07
CA LEU A 150 2.50 -3.17 -9.34
C LEU A 150 1.67 -2.76 -8.14
N ILE A 151 2.04 -3.15 -6.93
CA ILE A 151 1.35 -2.71 -5.70
C ILE A 151 1.42 -1.19 -5.55
N ARG A 152 2.58 -0.60 -5.82
CA ARG A 152 2.75 0.86 -5.74
C ARG A 152 1.89 1.58 -6.77
N GLU A 153 1.79 1.03 -7.98
CA GLU A 153 0.90 1.57 -9.02
C GLU A 153 -0.56 1.48 -8.60
N LEU A 154 -0.99 0.33 -8.05
CA LEU A 154 -2.35 0.17 -7.53
C LEU A 154 -2.64 1.12 -6.36
N ASP A 155 -1.66 1.37 -5.48
CA ASP A 155 -1.82 2.35 -4.41
C ASP A 155 -2.09 3.74 -4.95
N ALA A 156 -1.37 4.16 -5.99
CA ALA A 156 -1.58 5.45 -6.65
C ALA A 156 -2.96 5.52 -7.33
N GLU A 157 -3.36 4.46 -8.04
CA GLU A 157 -4.68 4.39 -8.69
C GLU A 157 -5.83 4.42 -7.66
N ILE A 158 -5.67 3.73 -6.53
CA ILE A 158 -6.67 3.75 -5.45
C ILE A 158 -6.78 5.17 -4.86
N GLU A 159 -5.67 5.87 -4.67
CA GLU A 159 -5.69 7.27 -4.22
C GLU A 159 -6.43 8.18 -5.22
N ASP A 160 -6.21 7.99 -6.51
CA ASP A 160 -6.92 8.73 -7.56
C ASP A 160 -8.43 8.48 -7.51
N ILE A 161 -8.84 7.22 -7.34
CA ILE A 161 -10.24 6.85 -7.22
C ILE A 161 -10.86 7.47 -5.96
N GLU A 162 -10.17 7.39 -4.84
CA GLU A 162 -10.62 8.00 -3.56
C GLU A 162 -10.77 9.51 -3.68
N ALA A 163 -9.87 10.18 -4.39
CA ALA A 163 -9.95 11.61 -4.67
C ALA A 163 -11.16 11.95 -5.54
N ALA A 164 -11.43 11.14 -6.56
CA ALA A 164 -12.60 11.30 -7.43
C ALA A 164 -13.91 11.13 -6.64
N ILE A 165 -13.98 10.12 -5.77
CA ILE A 165 -15.13 9.90 -4.89
C ILE A 165 -15.32 11.12 -3.97
N GLN A 166 -14.26 11.59 -3.34
CA GLN A 166 -14.30 12.73 -2.43
C GLN A 166 -14.79 14.01 -3.14
N SER A 167 -14.34 14.23 -4.37
CA SER A 167 -14.77 15.36 -5.19
C SER A 167 -16.28 15.33 -5.45
N ILE A 168 -16.85 14.20 -5.80
CA ILE A 168 -18.28 14.03 -6.02
C ILE A 168 -19.04 14.24 -4.71
N MET A 169 -18.58 13.70 -3.61
CA MET A 169 -19.20 13.88 -2.30
C MET A 169 -19.22 15.35 -1.88
N ASN A 170 -18.16 16.09 -2.17
CA ASN A 170 -18.09 17.52 -1.90
C ASN A 170 -19.09 18.31 -2.75
N GLU A 171 -19.27 17.96 -4.02
CA GLU A 171 -20.28 18.55 -4.89
C GLU A 171 -21.70 18.31 -4.37
N MET A 172 -21.99 17.11 -3.88
CA MET A 172 -23.31 16.76 -3.33
C MET A 172 -23.64 17.56 -2.06
N HIS A 173 -22.65 17.95 -1.29
CA HIS A 173 -22.79 18.70 -0.04
C HIS A 173 -22.53 20.20 -0.17
N SER A 174 -22.17 20.68 -1.36
CA SER A 174 -21.97 22.11 -1.56
C SER A 174 -23.31 22.86 -1.45
N PRO A 175 -23.36 23.96 -0.68
CA PRO A 175 -24.54 24.82 -0.66
C PRO A 175 -24.73 25.44 -2.05
N ILE A 176 -25.98 25.51 -2.48
CA ILE A 176 -26.40 26.13 -3.74
C ILE A 176 -26.25 27.61 -3.67
#